data_79be479bfe42ba55e757adbc110746ab
#
_entry.id   79be479bfe42ba55e757adbc110746ab
#
_cell.length_a   1.000
_cell.length_b   1.000
_cell.length_c   1.000
_cell.angle_alpha   90.00
_cell.angle_beta   90.00
_cell.angle_gamma   90.00
#
_symmetry.space_group_name_H-M   'P 1'
#
loop_
_entity.id
_entity.type
_entity.pdbx_description
1 polymer ?
#
loop_
_entity_poly.entity_id
_entity_poly.type
_entity_poly.pdbx_seq_one_letter_code
_entity_poly.pdbx_strand_id
1 'polypeptide(L)' 'MGTEMVVRERTRSRLQEAEQLRYSRRLRALRRARRLEQRAERRMVAASRRTAELSMALEAADY' A
#
# COMPACT_ATOMS: atom_id res chain seq x y z
N MET A 1 32.93 16.33 -31.37
CA MET A 1 31.50 16.13 -31.62
C MET A 1 30.95 14.86 -30.97
N GLY A 2 31.70 13.76 -30.91
CA GLY A 2 31.21 12.51 -30.28
C GLY A 2 31.08 12.55 -28.77
N THR A 3 31.87 13.35 -28.08
CA THR A 3 31.89 13.43 -26.61
C THR A 3 30.64 14.10 -26.03
N GLU A 4 30.11 15.11 -26.69
CA GLU A 4 28.89 15.81 -26.24
C GLU A 4 27.64 14.95 -26.35
N MET A 5 27.50 14.14 -27.40
CA MET A 5 26.41 13.20 -27.58
C MET A 5 26.42 12.11 -26.51
N VAL A 6 27.59 11.57 -26.19
CA VAL A 6 27.77 10.55 -25.16
C VAL A 6 27.36 11.08 -23.77
N VAL A 7 27.75 12.32 -23.45
CA VAL A 7 27.39 12.97 -22.18
C VAL A 7 25.88 13.19 -22.07
N ARG A 8 25.23 13.64 -23.15
CA ARG A 8 23.76 13.83 -23.20
C ARG A 8 23.02 12.53 -23.04
N GLU A 9 23.47 11.45 -23.69
CA GLU A 9 22.86 10.12 -23.56
C GLU A 9 22.99 9.58 -22.14
N ARG A 10 24.15 9.72 -21.50
CA ARG A 10 24.37 9.33 -20.10
C ARG A 10 23.47 10.11 -19.13
N THR A 11 23.35 11.42 -19.34
CA THR A 11 22.48 12.27 -18.53
C THR A 11 21.02 11.86 -18.68
N ARG A 12 20.58 11.60 -19.90
CA ARG A 12 19.22 11.14 -20.21
C ARG A 12 18.93 9.79 -19.56
N SER A 13 19.87 8.84 -19.64
CA SER A 13 19.74 7.53 -18.99
C SER A 13 19.63 7.64 -17.48
N ARG A 14 20.44 8.50 -16.85
CA ARG A 14 20.39 8.74 -15.40
C ARG A 14 19.06 9.34 -14.96
N LEU A 15 18.51 10.27 -15.73
CA LEU A 15 17.21 10.86 -15.47
C LEU A 15 16.09 9.82 -15.58
N GLN A 16 16.12 8.99 -16.61
CA GLN A 16 15.16 7.90 -16.80
C GLN A 16 15.22 6.88 -15.66
N GLU A 17 16.42 6.49 -15.25
CA GLU A 17 16.63 5.59 -14.10
C GLU A 17 16.09 6.19 -12.80
N ALA A 18 16.35 7.49 -12.57
CA ALA A 18 15.85 8.20 -11.39
C ALA A 18 14.32 8.29 -11.39
N GLU A 19 13.69 8.53 -12.54
CA GLU A 19 12.25 8.55 -12.69
C GLU A 19 11.63 7.19 -12.44
N GLN A 20 12.22 6.12 -12.97
CA GLN A 20 11.80 4.74 -12.75
C GLN A 20 11.90 4.34 -11.28
N LEU A 21 12.97 4.76 -10.61
CA LEU A 21 13.16 4.53 -9.18
C LEU A 21 12.09 5.22 -8.34
N ARG A 22 11.78 6.48 -8.65
CA ARG A 22 10.71 7.23 -7.96
C ARG A 22 9.36 6.57 -8.17
N TYR A 23 9.07 6.15 -9.38
CA TYR A 23 7.82 5.45 -9.72
C TYR A 23 7.70 4.14 -8.95
N SER A 24 8.75 3.33 -8.92
CA SER A 24 8.79 2.06 -8.19
C SER A 24 8.60 2.27 -6.68
N ARG A 25 9.21 3.31 -6.12
CA ARG A 25 9.05 3.65 -4.69
C ARG A 25 7.61 4.06 -4.37
N ARG A 26 6.98 4.86 -5.24
CA ARG A 26 5.58 5.26 -5.09
C ARG A 26 4.64 4.07 -5.16
N LEU A 27 4.87 3.16 -6.08
CA LEU A 27 4.09 1.92 -6.21
C LEU A 27 4.19 1.06 -4.96
N ARG A 28 5.40 0.88 -4.43
CA ARG A 28 5.63 0.11 -3.20
C ARG A 28 4.94 0.76 -1.99
N ALA A 29 5.00 2.08 -1.89
CA ALA A 29 4.33 2.83 -0.83
C ALA A 29 2.81 2.67 -0.91
N LEU A 30 2.23 2.77 -2.11
CA LEU A 30 0.81 2.54 -2.36
C LEU A 30 0.37 1.12 -1.98
N ARG A 31 1.15 0.12 -2.38
CA ARG A 31 0.86 -1.29 -2.05
C ARG A 31 0.90 -1.52 -0.54
N ARG A 32 1.85 -0.92 0.17
CA ARG A 32 1.93 -0.98 1.62
C ARG A 32 0.73 -0.32 2.28
N ALA A 33 0.35 0.85 1.82
CA ALA A 33 -0.81 1.56 2.33
C ALA A 33 -2.09 0.74 2.14
N ARG A 34 -2.29 0.15 0.96
CA ARG A 34 -3.43 -0.73 0.68
C ARG A 34 -3.46 -1.96 1.59
N ARG A 35 -2.31 -2.59 1.85
CA ARG A 35 -2.23 -3.73 2.76
C ARG A 35 -2.60 -3.34 4.18
N LEU A 36 -2.16 -2.18 4.64
CA LEU A 36 -2.51 -1.68 5.97
C LEU A 36 -4.00 -1.37 6.08
N GLU A 37 -4.58 -0.76 5.06
CA GLU A 37 -6.03 -0.54 4.97
C GLU A 37 -6.81 -1.85 5.04
N GLN A 38 -6.42 -2.84 4.25
CA GLN A 38 -7.07 -4.15 4.23
C GLN A 38 -6.98 -4.84 5.59
N ARG A 39 -5.86 -4.75 6.27
CA ARG A 39 -5.70 -5.28 7.63
C ARG A 39 -6.58 -4.57 8.63
N ALA A 40 -6.69 -3.25 8.53
CA ALA A 40 -7.55 -2.44 9.39
C ALA A 40 -9.02 -2.82 9.16
N GLU A 41 -9.46 -2.96 7.91
CA GLU A 41 -10.80 -3.40 7.56
C GLU A 41 -11.12 -4.79 8.11
N ARG A 42 -10.19 -5.74 7.97
CA ARG A 42 -10.36 -7.10 8.51
C ARG A 42 -10.50 -7.08 10.04
N ARG A 43 -9.71 -6.24 10.72
CA ARG A 43 -9.81 -6.07 12.18
C ARG A 43 -11.15 -5.49 12.58
N MET A 44 -11.65 -4.50 11.85
CA MET A 44 -12.95 -3.88 12.09
C MET A 44 -14.08 -4.89 11.88
N VAL A 45 -14.04 -5.67 10.82
CA VAL A 45 -15.03 -6.72 10.55
C VAL A 45 -15.01 -7.78 11.64
N ALA A 46 -13.83 -8.23 12.04
CA ALA A 46 -13.67 -9.21 13.11
C ALA A 46 -14.19 -8.68 14.45
N ALA A 47 -13.90 -7.42 14.78
CA ALA A 47 -14.40 -6.78 15.99
C ALA A 47 -15.93 -6.64 15.97
N SER A 48 -16.50 -6.25 14.83
CA SER A 48 -17.96 -6.15 14.65
C SER A 48 -18.65 -7.51 14.82
N ARG A 49 -18.06 -8.56 14.28
CA ARG A 49 -18.58 -9.93 14.45
C ARG A 49 -18.56 -10.37 15.91
N ARG A 50 -17.48 -10.10 16.62
CA ARG A 50 -17.37 -10.42 18.06
C ARG A 50 -18.41 -9.67 18.87
N THR A 51 -18.61 -8.38 18.57
CA THR A 51 -19.62 -7.57 19.24
C THR A 51 -21.03 -8.13 18.99
N ALA A 52 -21.33 -8.49 17.75
CA ALA A 52 -22.61 -9.10 17.38
C ALA A 52 -22.84 -10.45 18.09
N GLU A 53 -21.82 -11.32 18.12
CA GLU A 53 -21.87 -12.60 18.81
C GLU A 53 -22.10 -12.43 20.31
N LEU A 54 -21.40 -11.48 20.94
CA LEU A 54 -21.57 -11.18 22.36
C LEU A 54 -22.94 -10.62 22.66
N SER A 55 -23.47 -9.75 21.82
CA SER A 55 -24.83 -9.22 21.93
C SER A 55 -25.90 -10.33 21.85
N MET A 56 -25.72 -11.22 20.88
CA MET A 56 -26.61 -12.38 20.72
C MET A 56 -26.54 -13.32 21.93
N ALA A 57 -25.35 -13.57 22.46
CA ALA A 57 -25.14 -14.41 23.62
C ALA A 57 -25.78 -13.81 24.87
N LEU A 58 -25.69 -12.49 25.05
CA LEU A 58 -26.32 -11.77 26.15
C LEU A 58 -27.85 -11.78 26.04
N GLU A 59 -28.40 -11.59 24.85
CA GLU A 59 -29.82 -11.71 24.59
C GLU A 59 -30.36 -13.13 24.86
N ALA A 60 -29.61 -14.13 24.44
CA ALA A 60 -29.97 -15.53 24.70
C ALA A 60 -29.89 -15.87 26.19
N ALA A 61 -29.00 -15.24 26.95
CA ALA A 61 -28.87 -15.47 28.40
C ALA A 61 -30.00 -14.85 29.21
N ASP A 62 -30.67 -13.81 28.69
CA ASP A 62 -31.81 -13.16 29.33
C ASP A 62 -33.11 -13.98 29.27
N TYR A 63 -33.10 -15.01 28.46
CA TYR A 63 -34.22 -15.96 28.37
C TYR A 63 -33.96 -17.21 29.22
#